data_4705b4cf7045be0c798e525b2b4f09cf
#
_entry.id   4705b4cf7045be0c798e525b2b4f09cf
#
_cell.length_a   1.000
_cell.length_b   1.000
_cell.length_c   1.000
_cell.angle_alpha   90.00
_cell.angle_beta   90.00
_cell.angle_gamma   90.00
#
_symmetry.space_group_name_H-M   'P 1'
#
loop_
_entity.id
_entity.type
_entity.pdbx_description
1 polymer ?
#
loop_
_entity_poly.entity_id
_entity_poly.type
_entity_poly.pdbx_seq_one_letter_code
_entity_poly.pdbx_strand_id
1 'polypeptide(L)'
;MKILSSNQIRKADQHCIDSESISYTKLMERAAKGCFDWIIHNKCFKIRKIPFIILVGNGNNGGDGLSLSYMLHLYGATVSVYVVNITNHFSNGFLINKNKILQHKINLKTINEGEKFPSFDQRSYLIDAIFGIGLNRIIHQYWRSFFRYINDIKFQEIISIDIPSGLFMEKNHDNFEEIIKATHTLTFQVPKLPFLLPNYEDYVGNWHLINIGWKNDFIEKMKTENFYIDNEFIHTIYKKKTRKKFSHKGNYGYGIIIGGSFGMIGSIVLSAIASFRTGIGKLSVYVPSCGYNIIQNSIPESIVDIDKEKHWISNISISNKNINAVGIGMGMGIHPKTRYALESFLLKNNQLPMVIDADGINILSYKLKLLDLLPKEKTILTPHPKEFKRLCRPWKNDYEKLHLLKKMSTKHKIFIVLKGAHSVISTPNGNLYFNSTGNPGMATSGSGDVLTGIIVSLLSQGFSPKESCIMGVYLHGLAGDIASEKLSNESLIANDIIDHIGDAYLKIRI
;
A
#
# COMPACT_ATOMS: atom_id res chain seq x y z
N MET A 1 10.77 -2.44 2.22
CA MET A 1 11.50 -1.13 2.32
C MET A 1 11.00 -0.27 3.47
N LYS A 2 11.80 0.68 3.98
CA LYS A 2 11.37 1.68 4.98
C LYS A 2 10.75 2.90 4.30
N ILE A 3 9.71 3.46 4.90
CA ILE A 3 9.15 4.77 4.54
C ILE A 3 9.74 5.78 5.50
N LEU A 4 10.45 6.78 4.97
CA LEU A 4 11.24 7.73 5.75
C LEU A 4 10.59 9.12 5.75
N SER A 5 10.82 9.88 6.81
CA SER A 5 10.47 11.30 6.89
C SER A 5 11.42 12.15 6.03
N SER A 6 11.00 13.38 5.71
CA SER A 6 11.83 14.34 4.96
C SER A 6 13.19 14.60 5.62
N ASN A 7 13.23 14.66 6.96
CA ASN A 7 14.48 14.81 7.69
C ASN A 7 15.37 13.56 7.60
N GLN A 8 14.80 12.37 7.63
CA GLN A 8 15.54 11.11 7.47
C GLN A 8 16.10 10.97 6.05
N ILE A 9 15.35 11.37 5.04
CA ILE A 9 15.80 11.39 3.64
C ILE A 9 17.02 12.31 3.49
N ARG A 10 16.97 13.54 4.03
CA ARG A 10 18.12 14.46 4.01
C ARG A 10 19.35 13.88 4.70
N LYS A 11 19.18 13.17 5.82
CA LYS A 11 20.29 12.49 6.50
C LYS A 11 20.88 11.35 5.66
N ALA A 12 20.04 10.65 4.91
CA ALA A 12 20.51 9.60 4.01
C ALA A 12 21.27 10.17 2.80
N ASP A 13 20.80 11.27 2.23
CA ASP A 13 21.53 12.00 1.18
C ASP A 13 22.91 12.48 1.69
N GLN A 14 22.96 13.11 2.87
CA GLN A 14 24.22 13.54 3.45
C GLN A 14 25.17 12.38 3.71
N HIS A 15 24.66 11.27 4.27
CA HIS A 15 25.47 10.07 4.47
C HIS A 15 26.01 9.50 3.15
N CYS A 16 25.22 9.52 2.08
CA CYS A 16 25.65 9.07 0.74
C CYS A 16 26.83 9.95 0.25
N ILE A 17 26.68 11.28 0.38
CA ILE A 17 27.70 12.24 0.02
C ILE A 17 29.01 12.00 0.79
N ASP A 18 28.92 11.90 2.12
CA ASP A 18 30.07 11.75 3.00
C ASP A 18 30.77 10.39 2.77
N SER A 19 30.01 9.32 2.67
CA SER A 19 30.54 7.95 2.56
C SER A 19 31.16 7.63 1.21
N GLU A 20 30.74 8.33 0.13
CA GLU A 20 31.31 8.19 -1.22
C GLU A 20 32.28 9.33 -1.56
N SER A 21 32.46 10.31 -0.65
CA SER A 21 33.29 11.51 -0.89
C SER A 21 32.91 12.25 -2.19
N ILE A 22 31.60 12.31 -2.47
CA ILE A 22 31.06 13.02 -3.65
C ILE A 22 30.50 14.39 -3.28
N SER A 23 30.38 15.28 -4.25
CA SER A 23 29.71 16.56 -4.04
C SER A 23 28.18 16.39 -4.06
N TYR A 24 27.45 17.33 -3.46
CA TYR A 24 25.99 17.38 -3.54
C TYR A 24 25.50 17.44 -5.01
N THR A 25 26.21 18.18 -5.86
CA THR A 25 25.90 18.26 -7.30
C THR A 25 26.05 16.92 -8.01
N LYS A 26 26.98 16.06 -7.56
CA LYS A 26 27.16 14.73 -8.12
C LYS A 26 25.99 13.80 -7.77
N LEU A 27 25.48 13.87 -6.54
CA LEU A 27 24.26 13.14 -6.15
C LEU A 27 23.05 13.63 -6.96
N MET A 28 22.92 14.95 -7.16
CA MET A 28 21.90 15.56 -8.01
C MET A 28 22.00 15.10 -9.48
N GLU A 29 23.20 15.03 -10.05
CA GLU A 29 23.41 14.48 -11.39
C GLU A 29 22.98 13.01 -11.47
N ARG A 30 23.22 12.21 -10.42
CA ARG A 30 22.79 10.82 -10.33
C ARG A 30 21.26 10.70 -10.30
N ALA A 31 20.59 11.56 -9.54
CA ALA A 31 19.13 11.63 -9.49
C ALA A 31 18.54 12.01 -10.85
N ALA A 32 19.05 13.07 -11.46
CA ALA A 32 18.64 13.51 -12.79
C ALA A 32 18.91 12.43 -13.87
N LYS A 33 20.05 11.72 -13.78
CA LYS A 33 20.37 10.61 -14.70
C LYS A 33 19.35 9.47 -14.57
N GLY A 34 18.96 9.09 -13.37
CA GLY A 34 17.94 8.08 -13.17
C GLY A 34 16.58 8.48 -13.75
N CYS A 35 16.18 9.75 -13.58
CA CYS A 35 14.98 10.30 -14.22
C CYS A 35 15.10 10.29 -15.76
N PHE A 36 16.25 10.71 -16.29
CA PHE A 36 16.55 10.67 -17.71
C PHE A 36 16.44 9.24 -18.27
N ASP A 37 17.04 8.26 -17.61
CA ASP A 37 17.02 6.86 -18.04
C ASP A 37 15.59 6.31 -18.05
N TRP A 38 14.79 6.64 -17.04
CA TRP A 38 13.38 6.27 -17.02
C TRP A 38 12.61 6.90 -18.21
N ILE A 39 12.80 8.19 -18.47
CA ILE A 39 12.16 8.89 -19.59
C ILE A 39 12.57 8.25 -20.94
N ILE A 40 13.87 7.99 -21.15
CA ILE A 40 14.35 7.36 -22.37
C ILE A 40 13.73 5.98 -22.56
N HIS A 41 13.70 5.15 -21.50
CA HIS A 41 13.14 3.81 -21.58
C HIS A 41 11.64 3.80 -21.90
N ASN A 42 10.88 4.70 -21.30
CA ASN A 42 9.42 4.71 -21.43
C ASN A 42 8.88 5.58 -22.58
N LYS A 43 9.66 6.56 -23.08
CA LYS A 43 9.22 7.56 -24.07
C LYS A 43 10.11 7.62 -25.32
N CYS A 44 11.02 6.67 -25.51
CA CYS A 44 12.08 6.74 -26.51
C CYS A 44 11.61 7.12 -27.94
N PHE A 45 10.48 6.62 -28.40
CA PHE A 45 9.95 6.92 -29.74
C PHE A 45 9.41 8.34 -29.91
N LYS A 46 9.15 9.07 -28.83
CA LYS A 46 8.52 10.39 -28.83
C LYS A 46 9.46 11.53 -28.40
N ILE A 47 10.62 11.24 -27.82
CA ILE A 47 11.52 12.24 -27.21
C ILE A 47 11.95 13.34 -28.15
N ARG A 48 12.26 13.02 -29.41
CA ARG A 48 12.66 14.03 -30.40
C ARG A 48 11.50 14.70 -31.13
N LYS A 49 10.27 14.20 -30.94
CA LYS A 49 9.06 14.66 -31.62
C LYS A 49 8.18 15.56 -30.76
N ILE A 50 8.21 15.35 -29.46
CA ILE A 50 7.37 16.07 -28.48
C ILE A 50 8.28 16.96 -27.64
N PRO A 51 8.03 18.27 -27.55
CA PRO A 51 8.84 19.18 -26.76
C PRO A 51 8.64 18.94 -25.25
N PHE A 52 9.65 19.28 -24.47
CA PHE A 52 9.63 19.26 -23.01
C PHE A 52 9.57 20.68 -22.47
N ILE A 53 8.60 20.92 -21.61
CA ILE A 53 8.50 22.10 -20.76
C ILE A 53 8.92 21.67 -19.36
N ILE A 54 9.90 22.36 -18.78
CA ILE A 54 10.45 21.99 -17.48
C ILE A 54 10.30 23.17 -16.52
N LEU A 55 9.45 22.99 -15.49
CA LEU A 55 9.22 23.96 -14.44
C LEU A 55 10.18 23.66 -13.28
N VAL A 56 11.04 24.60 -12.96
CA VAL A 56 12.04 24.44 -11.90
C VAL A 56 11.86 25.49 -10.82
N GLY A 57 11.86 25.08 -9.56
CA GLY A 57 11.92 26.03 -8.43
C GLY A 57 13.38 26.41 -8.12
N ASN A 58 13.57 27.28 -7.13
CA ASN A 58 14.89 27.82 -6.76
C ASN A 58 15.72 26.87 -5.87
N GLY A 59 15.13 25.77 -5.41
CA GLY A 59 15.74 24.79 -4.52
C GLY A 59 16.48 23.65 -5.23
N ASN A 60 16.79 22.60 -4.46
CA ASN A 60 17.52 21.43 -4.95
C ASN A 60 16.73 20.64 -6.01
N ASN A 61 15.40 20.49 -5.83
CA ASN A 61 14.57 19.83 -6.83
C ASN A 61 14.61 20.56 -8.19
N GLY A 62 14.64 21.91 -8.15
CA GLY A 62 14.89 22.71 -9.36
C GLY A 62 16.27 22.45 -9.98
N GLY A 63 17.28 22.20 -9.14
CA GLY A 63 18.61 21.79 -9.59
C GLY A 63 18.58 20.42 -10.29
N ASP A 64 17.82 19.44 -9.79
CA ASP A 64 17.59 18.15 -10.44
C ASP A 64 16.90 18.34 -11.81
N GLY A 65 15.88 19.20 -11.88
CA GLY A 65 15.17 19.56 -13.11
C GLY A 65 16.08 20.24 -14.15
N LEU A 66 16.97 21.14 -13.72
CA LEU A 66 17.97 21.77 -14.60
C LEU A 66 18.98 20.75 -15.13
N SER A 67 19.47 19.84 -14.27
CA SER A 67 20.40 18.77 -14.68
C SER A 67 19.71 17.83 -15.69
N LEU A 68 18.45 17.45 -15.47
CA LEU A 68 17.66 16.67 -16.42
C LEU A 68 17.45 17.41 -17.74
N SER A 69 17.15 18.71 -17.70
CA SER A 69 17.00 19.57 -18.89
C SER A 69 18.23 19.51 -19.79
N TYR A 70 19.41 19.60 -19.18
CA TYR A 70 20.67 19.48 -19.88
C TYR A 70 20.85 18.13 -20.56
N MET A 71 20.56 17.03 -19.87
CA MET A 71 20.66 15.67 -20.42
C MET A 71 19.70 15.45 -21.59
N LEU A 72 18.44 15.91 -21.46
CA LEU A 72 17.43 15.83 -22.53
C LEU A 72 17.86 16.63 -23.78
N HIS A 73 18.42 17.84 -23.57
CA HIS A 73 18.94 18.67 -24.66
C HIS A 73 20.08 17.98 -25.41
N LEU A 74 21.07 17.43 -24.67
CA LEU A 74 22.18 16.69 -25.28
C LEU A 74 21.72 15.45 -26.08
N TYR A 75 20.62 14.83 -25.67
CA TYR A 75 20.00 13.71 -26.37
C TYR A 75 19.25 14.14 -27.65
N GLY A 76 19.10 15.45 -27.87
CA GLY A 76 18.42 16.04 -29.03
C GLY A 76 16.94 16.31 -28.84
N ALA A 77 16.46 16.39 -27.59
CA ALA A 77 15.09 16.83 -27.29
C ALA A 77 14.96 18.36 -27.38
N THR A 78 13.81 18.84 -27.79
CA THR A 78 13.44 20.26 -27.70
C THR A 78 13.03 20.59 -26.28
N VAL A 79 13.81 21.41 -25.58
CA VAL A 79 13.61 21.72 -24.14
C VAL A 79 13.41 23.22 -23.95
N SER A 80 12.39 23.59 -23.17
CA SER A 80 12.17 24.94 -22.66
C SER A 80 12.07 24.92 -21.15
N VAL A 81 12.92 25.65 -20.48
CA VAL A 81 13.00 25.71 -19.01
C VAL A 81 12.35 26.98 -18.49
N TYR A 82 11.53 26.87 -17.46
CA TYR A 82 10.90 27.99 -16.77
C TYR A 82 11.28 27.95 -15.29
N VAL A 83 11.98 28.97 -14.84
CA VAL A 83 12.29 29.16 -13.40
C VAL A 83 11.07 29.78 -12.74
N VAL A 84 10.41 29.04 -11.89
CA VAL A 84 9.28 29.49 -11.05
C VAL A 84 9.88 30.18 -9.82
N ASN A 85 9.97 31.52 -9.85
CA ASN A 85 10.73 32.31 -8.89
C ASN A 85 9.92 32.59 -7.61
N ILE A 86 9.75 31.54 -6.78
CA ILE A 86 8.93 31.60 -5.56
C ILE A 86 9.68 32.25 -4.39
N THR A 87 11.01 32.19 -4.39
CA THR A 87 11.86 32.77 -3.33
C THR A 87 13.07 33.43 -3.92
N ASN A 88 13.64 34.41 -3.22
CA ASN A 88 14.90 35.05 -3.63
C ASN A 88 16.17 34.26 -3.22
N HIS A 89 15.96 33.04 -2.67
CA HIS A 89 17.08 32.19 -2.25
C HIS A 89 17.25 31.03 -3.21
N PHE A 90 18.43 30.89 -3.77
CA PHE A 90 18.80 29.83 -4.71
C PHE A 90 19.76 28.84 -4.05
N SER A 91 19.52 27.54 -4.21
CA SER A 91 20.48 26.53 -3.75
C SER A 91 21.75 26.52 -4.63
N ASN A 92 22.88 26.12 -4.04
CA ASN A 92 24.15 26.01 -4.79
C ASN A 92 24.01 25.05 -5.99
N GLY A 93 23.31 23.92 -5.80
CA GLY A 93 23.07 22.97 -6.88
C GLY A 93 22.25 23.55 -8.04
N PHE A 94 21.25 24.38 -7.73
CA PHE A 94 20.51 25.12 -8.73
C PHE A 94 21.42 26.09 -9.51
N LEU A 95 22.24 26.90 -8.83
CA LEU A 95 23.09 27.89 -9.48
C LEU A 95 24.11 27.26 -10.42
N ILE A 96 24.73 26.15 -10.02
CA ILE A 96 25.70 25.41 -10.86
C ILE A 96 25.00 24.89 -12.11
N ASN A 97 23.86 24.25 -12.00
CA ASN A 97 23.14 23.70 -13.14
C ASN A 97 22.52 24.79 -14.02
N LYS A 98 22.09 25.92 -13.45
CA LYS A 98 21.64 27.10 -14.21
C LYS A 98 22.76 27.62 -15.14
N ASN A 99 23.99 27.71 -14.64
CA ASN A 99 25.12 28.11 -15.47
C ASN A 99 25.37 27.15 -16.63
N LYS A 100 25.25 25.83 -16.41
CA LYS A 100 25.33 24.83 -17.50
C LYS A 100 24.26 25.06 -18.57
N ILE A 101 23.00 25.31 -18.16
CA ILE A 101 21.89 25.61 -19.06
C ILE A 101 22.19 26.82 -19.94
N LEU A 102 22.70 27.91 -19.35
CA LEU A 102 23.04 29.16 -20.05
C LEU A 102 24.21 28.96 -21.03
N GLN A 103 25.27 28.23 -20.63
CA GLN A 103 26.42 27.94 -21.49
C GLN A 103 26.03 27.16 -22.76
N HIS A 104 25.07 26.23 -22.61
CA HIS A 104 24.55 25.45 -23.75
C HIS A 104 23.39 26.09 -24.51
N LYS A 105 23.10 27.39 -24.21
CA LYS A 105 22.04 28.18 -24.88
C LYS A 105 20.66 27.53 -24.87
N ILE A 106 20.37 26.74 -23.82
CA ILE A 106 19.03 26.16 -23.65
C ILE A 106 18.06 27.29 -23.28
N ASN A 107 16.87 27.27 -23.89
CA ASN A 107 15.84 28.29 -23.67
C ASN A 107 15.41 28.32 -22.19
N LEU A 108 15.77 29.38 -21.47
CA LEU A 108 15.47 29.58 -20.06
C LEU A 108 14.72 30.89 -19.87
N LYS A 109 13.53 30.81 -19.28
CA LYS A 109 12.69 31.95 -18.91
C LYS A 109 12.43 31.92 -17.41
N THR A 110 12.04 33.08 -16.85
CA THR A 110 11.68 33.20 -15.43
C THR A 110 10.22 33.63 -15.34
N ILE A 111 9.48 33.06 -14.41
CA ILE A 111 8.13 33.47 -14.05
C ILE A 111 8.23 34.09 -12.66
N ASN A 112 7.91 35.39 -12.54
CA ASN A 112 7.93 36.12 -11.28
C ASN A 112 6.51 36.27 -10.73
N GLU A 113 6.41 36.48 -9.44
CA GLU A 113 5.14 36.75 -8.77
C GLU A 113 4.47 38.02 -9.33
N GLY A 114 3.16 37.92 -9.62
CA GLY A 114 2.38 39.03 -10.18
C GLY A 114 2.40 39.12 -11.72
N GLU A 115 3.23 38.36 -12.40
CA GLU A 115 3.26 38.32 -13.87
C GLU A 115 2.10 37.47 -14.42
N LYS A 116 1.69 37.76 -15.66
CA LYS A 116 0.75 36.90 -16.41
C LYS A 116 1.39 35.53 -16.65
N PHE A 117 0.65 34.46 -16.41
CA PHE A 117 1.14 33.11 -16.67
C PHE A 117 1.46 32.91 -18.16
N PRO A 118 2.62 32.31 -18.48
CA PRO A 118 2.97 32.02 -19.86
C PRO A 118 2.01 30.99 -20.49
N SER A 119 1.74 31.10 -21.77
CA SER A 119 1.05 30.05 -22.50
C SER A 119 1.97 28.88 -22.77
N PHE A 120 1.50 27.66 -22.57
CA PHE A 120 2.25 26.44 -22.80
C PHE A 120 1.64 25.63 -23.94
N ASP A 121 2.50 24.98 -24.76
CA ASP A 121 2.04 24.05 -25.79
C ASP A 121 1.51 22.76 -25.14
N GLN A 122 0.22 22.50 -25.28
CA GLN A 122 -0.45 21.32 -24.74
C GLN A 122 0.10 19.99 -25.29
N ARG A 123 0.76 20.01 -26.45
CA ARG A 123 1.41 18.83 -27.03
C ARG A 123 2.72 18.45 -26.35
N SER A 124 3.18 19.23 -25.39
CA SER A 124 4.42 19.00 -24.66
C SER A 124 4.28 17.98 -23.54
N TYR A 125 5.39 17.35 -23.16
CA TYR A 125 5.58 16.79 -21.84
C TYR A 125 5.90 17.91 -20.85
N LEU A 126 5.24 17.91 -19.69
CA LEU A 126 5.59 18.81 -18.58
C LEU A 126 6.42 18.04 -17.57
N ILE A 127 7.60 18.58 -17.22
CA ILE A 127 8.39 18.11 -16.06
C ILE A 127 8.16 19.11 -14.91
N ASP A 128 7.62 18.63 -13.81
CA ASP A 128 7.45 19.38 -12.57
C ASP A 128 8.64 19.10 -11.63
N ALA A 129 9.48 20.09 -11.47
CA ALA A 129 10.63 20.10 -10.57
C ALA A 129 10.65 21.38 -9.70
N ILE A 130 9.46 21.90 -9.31
CA ILE A 130 9.37 23.14 -8.55
C ILE A 130 9.70 22.87 -7.08
N PHE A 131 8.98 21.96 -6.43
CA PHE A 131 9.20 21.58 -5.04
C PHE A 131 9.45 20.06 -4.92
N GLY A 132 10.41 19.68 -4.08
CA GLY A 132 10.60 18.31 -3.61
C GLY A 132 10.11 18.14 -2.18
N ILE A 133 10.64 17.14 -1.46
CA ILE A 133 10.28 16.81 -0.06
C ILE A 133 10.48 17.95 0.94
N GLY A 134 11.07 19.04 0.55
CA GLY A 134 11.39 20.18 1.43
C GLY A 134 10.23 21.12 1.74
N LEU A 135 9.10 20.98 1.06
CA LEU A 135 7.94 21.83 1.25
C LEU A 135 7.28 21.58 2.61
N ASN A 136 7.27 22.60 3.48
CA ASN A 136 6.73 22.52 4.84
C ASN A 136 5.78 23.66 5.23
N ARG A 137 5.52 24.60 4.30
CA ARG A 137 4.68 25.78 4.49
C ARG A 137 3.64 25.92 3.40
N ILE A 138 2.56 26.61 3.68
CA ILE A 138 1.52 26.96 2.71
C ILE A 138 2.12 27.85 1.62
N ILE A 139 1.76 27.54 0.38
CA ILE A 139 2.23 28.25 -0.80
C ILE A 139 1.43 29.56 -0.93
N HIS A 140 2.07 30.66 -1.34
CA HIS A 140 1.41 31.95 -1.58
C HIS A 140 0.30 31.84 -2.64
N GLN A 141 -0.75 32.64 -2.49
CA GLN A 141 -1.97 32.53 -3.33
C GLN A 141 -1.69 32.63 -4.83
N TYR A 142 -0.77 33.47 -5.27
CA TYR A 142 -0.37 33.58 -6.67
C TYR A 142 0.12 32.24 -7.24
N TRP A 143 1.02 31.56 -6.51
CA TRP A 143 1.57 30.26 -6.93
C TRP A 143 0.55 29.13 -6.87
N ARG A 144 -0.40 29.21 -5.93
CA ARG A 144 -1.55 28.29 -5.91
C ARG A 144 -2.40 28.43 -7.17
N SER A 145 -2.63 29.68 -7.61
CA SER A 145 -3.34 29.94 -8.88
C SER A 145 -2.54 29.45 -10.08
N PHE A 146 -1.20 29.54 -10.03
CA PHE A 146 -0.34 28.97 -11.05
C PHE A 146 -0.46 27.45 -11.14
N PHE A 147 -0.50 26.74 -9.99
CA PHE A 147 -0.64 25.27 -9.98
C PHE A 147 -2.02 24.84 -10.52
N ARG A 148 -3.09 25.56 -10.19
CA ARG A 148 -4.40 25.33 -10.80
C ARG A 148 -4.35 25.52 -12.32
N TYR A 149 -3.75 26.63 -12.77
CA TYR A 149 -3.55 26.89 -14.19
C TYR A 149 -2.80 25.75 -14.90
N ILE A 150 -1.74 25.22 -14.31
CA ILE A 150 -1.00 24.06 -14.85
C ILE A 150 -1.89 22.83 -14.92
N ASN A 151 -2.67 22.55 -13.88
CA ASN A 151 -3.57 21.40 -13.84
C ASN A 151 -4.71 21.47 -14.87
N ASP A 152 -5.12 22.68 -15.29
CA ASP A 152 -6.15 22.90 -16.31
C ASP A 152 -5.63 22.69 -17.74
N ILE A 153 -4.32 22.72 -17.94
CA ILE A 153 -3.69 22.47 -19.24
C ILE A 153 -3.58 20.96 -19.48
N LYS A 154 -4.11 20.51 -20.61
CA LYS A 154 -4.03 19.10 -21.02
C LYS A 154 -2.70 18.82 -21.71
N PHE A 155 -1.63 18.71 -20.94
CA PHE A 155 -0.34 18.22 -21.45
C PHE A 155 -0.43 16.77 -21.93
N GLN A 156 0.54 16.31 -22.73
CA GLN A 156 0.64 14.90 -23.08
C GLN A 156 0.76 14.03 -21.79
N GLU A 157 1.65 14.43 -20.90
CA GLU A 157 1.83 13.87 -19.56
C GLU A 157 2.50 14.93 -18.68
N ILE A 158 2.24 14.82 -17.37
CA ILE A 158 2.95 15.58 -16.34
C ILE A 158 3.80 14.61 -15.54
N ILE A 159 5.12 14.83 -15.51
CA ILE A 159 6.09 14.00 -14.79
C ILE A 159 6.68 14.83 -13.66
N SER A 160 6.32 14.51 -12.42
CA SER A 160 6.88 15.18 -11.25
C SER A 160 8.16 14.49 -10.77
N ILE A 161 9.17 15.28 -10.43
CA ILE A 161 10.44 14.80 -9.88
C ILE A 161 10.38 14.82 -8.35
N ASP A 162 10.74 13.70 -7.73
CA ASP A 162 10.75 13.42 -6.31
C ASP A 162 9.34 13.31 -5.69
N ILE A 163 8.55 14.39 -5.74
CA ILE A 163 7.17 14.50 -5.23
C ILE A 163 6.43 15.56 -6.04
N PRO A 164 5.13 15.39 -6.35
CA PRO A 164 4.36 16.43 -7.02
C PRO A 164 4.41 17.75 -6.26
N SER A 165 4.73 18.83 -6.97
CA SER A 165 4.88 20.14 -6.33
C SER A 165 3.59 20.57 -5.65
N GLY A 166 3.70 21.01 -4.42
CA GLY A 166 2.59 21.34 -3.55
C GLY A 166 2.24 20.24 -2.54
N LEU A 167 2.57 18.97 -2.77
CA LEU A 167 2.27 17.87 -1.87
C LEU A 167 3.18 17.87 -0.64
N PHE A 168 2.57 17.84 0.56
CA PHE A 168 3.32 17.72 1.82
C PHE A 168 3.67 16.28 2.14
N MET A 169 4.86 16.07 2.70
CA MET A 169 5.34 14.73 3.11
C MET A 169 4.66 14.18 4.36
N GLU A 170 4.38 15.02 5.36
CA GLU A 170 4.12 14.55 6.73
C GLU A 170 2.85 15.13 7.35
N LYS A 171 2.09 15.90 6.60
CA LYS A 171 0.84 16.51 7.07
C LYS A 171 -0.23 16.52 6.00
N ASN A 172 -1.48 16.61 6.43
CA ASN A 172 -2.61 16.72 5.52
C ASN A 172 -2.61 18.06 4.78
N HIS A 173 -3.20 18.07 3.60
CA HIS A 173 -3.58 19.26 2.85
C HIS A 173 -4.98 19.69 3.23
N ASP A 174 -5.15 21.00 3.47
CA ASP A 174 -6.48 21.59 3.66
C ASP A 174 -7.13 21.91 2.30
N ASN A 175 -6.31 22.15 1.28
CA ASN A 175 -6.76 22.42 -0.09
C ASN A 175 -5.90 21.65 -1.12
N PHE A 176 -6.50 20.66 -1.76
CA PHE A 176 -5.85 19.80 -2.75
C PHE A 176 -5.60 20.48 -4.10
N GLU A 177 -6.31 21.56 -4.43
CA GLU A 177 -6.11 22.31 -5.68
C GLU A 177 -4.73 22.97 -5.79
N GLU A 178 -3.98 22.97 -4.71
CA GLU A 178 -2.62 23.52 -4.60
C GLU A 178 -1.52 22.52 -4.95
N ILE A 179 -1.88 21.34 -5.46
CA ILE A 179 -0.95 20.25 -5.79
C ILE A 179 -0.97 20.03 -7.29
N ILE A 180 0.19 19.90 -7.92
CA ILE A 180 0.31 19.47 -9.32
C ILE A 180 -0.20 18.04 -9.47
N LYS A 181 -1.06 17.82 -10.48
CA LYS A 181 -1.58 16.48 -10.81
C LYS A 181 -0.64 15.78 -11.76
N ALA A 182 0.26 14.97 -11.22
CA ALA A 182 1.19 14.21 -12.03
C ALA A 182 0.53 13.00 -12.71
N THR A 183 0.93 12.71 -13.94
CA THR A 183 0.67 11.41 -14.59
C THR A 183 1.67 10.37 -14.06
N HIS A 184 2.91 10.79 -13.88
CA HIS A 184 3.99 9.99 -13.30
C HIS A 184 4.76 10.77 -12.26
N THR A 185 5.16 10.09 -11.18
CA THR A 185 6.07 10.66 -10.16
C THR A 185 7.35 9.82 -10.10
N LEU A 186 8.49 10.44 -10.41
CA LEU A 186 9.81 9.81 -10.34
C LEU A 186 10.44 10.13 -8.98
N THR A 187 10.31 9.22 -8.04
CA THR A 187 10.70 9.45 -6.65
C THR A 187 11.99 8.74 -6.29
N PHE A 188 12.82 9.38 -5.45
CA PHE A 188 14.16 8.88 -5.16
C PHE A 188 14.16 7.87 -4.02
N GLN A 189 14.83 6.75 -4.27
CA GLN A 189 15.29 5.68 -3.38
C GLN A 189 14.22 4.96 -2.56
N VAL A 190 13.28 5.67 -1.92
CA VAL A 190 12.25 5.09 -1.05
C VAL A 190 10.87 5.68 -1.35
N PRO A 191 9.78 4.91 -1.17
CA PRO A 191 8.43 5.43 -1.30
C PRO A 191 8.14 6.48 -0.23
N LYS A 192 7.30 7.45 -0.56
CA LYS A 192 6.84 8.49 0.36
C LYS A 192 5.45 8.13 0.90
N LEU A 193 5.20 8.41 2.18
CA LEU A 193 3.93 8.06 2.82
C LEU A 193 2.69 8.57 2.06
N PRO A 194 2.63 9.82 1.59
CA PRO A 194 1.45 10.31 0.85
C PRO A 194 1.12 9.52 -0.42
N PHE A 195 2.09 8.87 -1.06
CA PHE A 195 1.84 8.05 -2.27
C PHE A 195 0.97 6.82 -2.02
N LEU A 196 0.86 6.40 -0.77
CA LEU A 196 0.13 5.22 -0.33
C LEU A 196 -1.23 5.57 0.30
N LEU A 197 -1.63 6.84 0.23
CA LEU A 197 -2.84 7.36 0.85
C LEU A 197 -3.89 7.72 -0.22
N PRO A 198 -5.13 7.21 -0.11
CA PRO A 198 -6.16 7.36 -1.15
C PRO A 198 -6.43 8.81 -1.58
N ASN A 199 -6.35 9.76 -0.65
CA ASN A 199 -6.65 11.16 -0.95
C ASN A 199 -5.66 11.82 -1.94
N TYR A 200 -4.53 11.18 -2.22
CA TYR A 200 -3.46 11.73 -3.08
C TYR A 200 -3.27 10.97 -4.39
N GLU A 201 -4.06 9.93 -4.65
CA GLU A 201 -3.98 9.10 -5.87
C GLU A 201 -3.98 9.93 -7.14
N ASP A 202 -4.95 10.86 -7.29
CA ASP A 202 -5.11 11.72 -8.47
C ASP A 202 -3.96 12.72 -8.67
N TYR A 203 -3.14 12.95 -7.63
CA TYR A 203 -2.03 13.91 -7.68
C TYR A 203 -0.69 13.23 -7.92
N VAL A 204 -0.52 12.03 -7.38
CA VAL A 204 0.73 11.28 -7.48
C VAL A 204 0.83 10.52 -8.81
N GLY A 205 -0.29 10.08 -9.34
CA GLY A 205 -0.33 9.22 -10.51
C GLY A 205 0.46 7.93 -10.32
N ASN A 206 1.04 7.42 -11.39
CA ASN A 206 1.92 6.23 -11.34
C ASN A 206 3.31 6.63 -10.83
N TRP A 207 3.68 6.23 -9.62
CA TRP A 207 4.99 6.55 -9.07
C TRP A 207 6.03 5.44 -9.32
N HIS A 208 7.28 5.86 -9.51
CA HIS A 208 8.41 4.99 -9.86
C HIS A 208 9.61 5.29 -8.98
N LEU A 209 10.22 4.25 -8.42
CA LEU A 209 11.42 4.39 -7.60
C LEU A 209 12.66 4.53 -8.48
N ILE A 210 13.37 5.62 -8.29
CA ILE A 210 14.66 5.90 -8.94
C ILE A 210 15.78 5.66 -7.92
N ASN A 211 16.63 4.68 -8.19
CA ASN A 211 17.77 4.39 -7.33
C ASN A 211 18.85 5.46 -7.53
N ILE A 212 19.24 6.12 -6.44
CA ILE A 212 20.28 7.15 -6.41
C ILE A 212 21.55 6.71 -5.65
N GLY A 213 21.61 5.42 -5.29
CA GLY A 213 22.80 4.79 -4.74
C GLY A 213 22.98 4.92 -3.23
N TRP A 214 21.89 5.04 -2.43
CA TRP A 214 22.03 4.99 -0.98
C TRP A 214 22.54 3.63 -0.50
N LYS A 215 23.35 3.63 0.55
CA LYS A 215 23.84 2.40 1.17
C LYS A 215 22.76 1.77 2.07
N ASN A 216 22.45 0.52 1.82
CA ASN A 216 21.42 -0.22 2.56
C ASN A 216 21.70 -0.27 4.07
N ASP A 217 22.96 -0.47 4.48
CA ASP A 217 23.35 -0.56 5.89
C ASP A 217 22.97 0.69 6.71
N PHE A 218 23.02 1.87 6.10
CA PHE A 218 22.61 3.10 6.75
C PHE A 218 21.10 3.18 6.90
N ILE A 219 20.37 2.82 5.83
CA ILE A 219 18.91 2.81 5.83
C ILE A 219 18.37 1.81 6.86
N GLU A 220 18.98 0.63 6.97
CA GLU A 220 18.58 -0.39 7.94
C GLU A 220 18.71 0.06 9.40
N LYS A 221 19.66 0.92 9.71
CA LYS A 221 19.85 1.50 11.05
C LYS A 221 18.86 2.63 11.38
N MET A 222 18.20 3.23 10.39
CA MET A 222 17.23 4.30 10.62
C MET A 222 15.96 3.75 11.30
N LYS A 223 15.53 4.38 12.38
CA LYS A 223 14.28 4.03 13.07
C LYS A 223 13.08 4.63 12.33
N THR A 224 12.11 3.81 11.96
CA THR A 224 10.82 4.23 11.41
C THR A 224 9.72 3.32 11.93
N GLU A 225 8.50 3.82 11.94
CA GLU A 225 7.30 3.05 12.24
C GLU A 225 6.52 2.67 10.96
N ASN A 226 6.95 3.15 9.79
CA ASN A 226 6.25 2.96 8.52
C ASN A 226 7.11 2.13 7.55
N PHE A 227 6.52 1.08 6.99
CA PHE A 227 7.20 0.11 6.12
C PHE A 227 6.38 -0.14 4.86
N TYR A 228 7.05 -0.25 3.73
CA TYR A 228 6.47 -0.69 2.47
C TYR A 228 6.84 -2.17 2.25
N ILE A 229 5.84 -3.00 2.01
CA ILE A 229 6.02 -4.43 1.79
C ILE A 229 6.39 -4.64 0.32
N ASP A 230 7.63 -5.02 0.07
CA ASP A 230 8.16 -5.37 -1.25
C ASP A 230 8.45 -6.86 -1.36
N ASN A 231 8.82 -7.32 -2.55
CA ASN A 231 9.12 -8.72 -2.81
C ASN A 231 10.29 -9.24 -1.94
N GLU A 232 11.33 -8.43 -1.74
CA GLU A 232 12.48 -8.81 -0.91
C GLU A 232 12.06 -9.07 0.54
N PHE A 233 11.22 -8.20 1.09
CA PHE A 233 10.68 -8.36 2.44
C PHE A 233 9.86 -9.66 2.57
N ILE A 234 9.02 -9.97 1.60
CA ILE A 234 8.23 -11.21 1.57
C ILE A 234 9.12 -12.45 1.44
N HIS A 235 10.13 -12.41 0.60
CA HIS A 235 11.07 -13.51 0.42
C HIS A 235 11.77 -13.89 1.74
N THR A 236 12.11 -12.90 2.59
CA THR A 236 12.68 -13.17 3.91
C THR A 236 11.73 -13.91 4.86
N ILE A 237 10.42 -13.63 4.77
CA ILE A 237 9.39 -14.35 5.55
C ILE A 237 9.18 -15.75 4.99
N TYR A 238 9.03 -15.86 3.67
CA TYR A 238 8.75 -17.13 2.99
C TYR A 238 9.85 -18.18 3.24
N LYS A 239 11.13 -17.80 3.17
CA LYS A 239 12.28 -18.71 3.38
C LYS A 239 12.28 -19.40 4.73
N LYS A 240 11.64 -18.86 5.76
CA LYS A 240 11.61 -19.44 7.10
C LYS A 240 10.85 -20.77 7.18
N LYS A 241 9.91 -21.03 6.25
CA LYS A 241 8.99 -22.17 6.33
C LYS A 241 8.80 -22.89 4.99
N THR A 242 9.88 -23.33 4.38
CA THR A 242 9.82 -24.16 3.17
C THR A 242 9.37 -25.59 3.49
N ARG A 243 8.57 -26.17 2.60
CA ARG A 243 8.07 -27.55 2.73
C ARG A 243 9.21 -28.56 2.53
N LYS A 244 9.31 -29.52 3.45
CA LYS A 244 10.32 -30.57 3.41
C LYS A 244 9.76 -31.86 2.79
N LYS A 245 10.60 -32.68 2.15
CA LYS A 245 10.20 -33.90 1.46
C LYS A 245 9.48 -34.91 2.37
N PHE A 246 9.89 -35.02 3.63
CA PHE A 246 9.36 -36.00 4.60
C PHE A 246 8.30 -35.41 5.54
N SER A 247 7.75 -34.23 5.22
CA SER A 247 6.67 -33.66 6.01
C SER A 247 5.31 -34.26 5.66
N HIS A 248 4.39 -34.25 6.61
CA HIS A 248 3.01 -34.72 6.48
C HIS A 248 2.02 -33.59 6.83
N LYS A 249 0.74 -33.80 6.57
CA LYS A 249 -0.31 -32.79 6.79
C LYS A 249 -0.32 -32.18 8.19
N GLY A 250 0.06 -32.92 9.22
CA GLY A 250 0.14 -32.43 10.60
C GLY A 250 1.20 -31.35 10.82
N ASN A 251 2.25 -31.29 9.99
CA ASN A 251 3.30 -30.28 10.07
C ASN A 251 2.85 -28.90 9.55
N TYR A 252 1.73 -28.87 8.83
CA TYR A 252 1.21 -27.65 8.20
C TYR A 252 -0.04 -27.09 8.91
N GLY A 253 -0.24 -27.51 10.16
CA GLY A 253 -1.23 -26.98 11.07
C GLY A 253 -2.66 -27.45 10.82
N TYR A 254 -3.51 -27.06 11.77
CA TYR A 254 -4.93 -27.35 11.77
C TYR A 254 -5.72 -26.09 12.13
N GLY A 255 -6.50 -25.58 11.19
CA GLY A 255 -7.35 -24.41 11.37
C GLY A 255 -8.84 -24.74 11.45
N ILE A 256 -9.61 -23.80 11.93
CA ILE A 256 -11.08 -23.83 11.84
C ILE A 256 -11.61 -22.50 11.32
N ILE A 257 -12.59 -22.58 10.41
CA ILE A 257 -13.34 -21.43 9.90
C ILE A 257 -14.77 -21.52 10.41
N ILE A 258 -15.24 -20.44 11.05
CA ILE A 258 -16.54 -20.36 11.72
C ILE A 258 -17.34 -19.23 11.10
N GLY A 259 -18.51 -19.52 10.56
CA GLY A 259 -19.36 -18.50 9.96
C GLY A 259 -20.46 -19.06 9.09
N GLY A 260 -20.90 -18.28 8.12
CA GLY A 260 -22.04 -18.61 7.28
C GLY A 260 -23.39 -18.45 7.99
N SER A 261 -24.40 -18.19 7.20
CA SER A 261 -25.82 -18.19 7.56
C SER A 261 -26.63 -18.53 6.32
N PHE A 262 -27.92 -18.74 6.46
CA PHE A 262 -28.79 -19.01 5.31
C PHE A 262 -28.64 -17.90 4.25
N GLY A 263 -28.27 -18.28 3.03
CA GLY A 263 -27.96 -17.37 1.92
C GLY A 263 -26.50 -16.86 1.86
N MET A 264 -25.65 -17.14 2.86
CA MET A 264 -24.26 -16.63 2.94
C MET A 264 -23.21 -17.71 3.22
N ILE A 265 -23.50 -18.98 2.92
CA ILE A 265 -22.55 -20.09 3.06
C ILE A 265 -21.37 -19.95 2.09
N GLY A 266 -21.57 -19.30 0.94
CA GLY A 266 -20.52 -19.06 -0.07
C GLY A 266 -19.28 -18.35 0.49
N SER A 267 -19.42 -17.44 1.45
CA SER A 267 -18.29 -16.79 2.13
C SER A 267 -17.36 -17.80 2.82
N ILE A 268 -17.94 -18.86 3.39
CA ILE A 268 -17.17 -19.91 4.05
C ILE A 268 -16.51 -20.83 3.03
N VAL A 269 -17.19 -21.11 1.91
CA VAL A 269 -16.61 -21.85 0.80
C VAL A 269 -15.34 -21.15 0.30
N LEU A 270 -15.42 -19.86 0.01
CA LEU A 270 -14.28 -19.07 -0.48
C LEU A 270 -13.12 -19.07 0.53
N SER A 271 -13.40 -18.81 1.81
CA SER A 271 -12.38 -18.80 2.87
C SER A 271 -11.70 -20.16 3.04
N ALA A 272 -12.46 -21.24 2.97
CA ALA A 272 -11.94 -22.60 3.17
C ALA A 272 -11.08 -23.04 1.96
N ILE A 273 -11.53 -22.80 0.73
CA ILE A 273 -10.74 -23.12 -0.48
C ILE A 273 -9.44 -22.31 -0.47
N ALA A 274 -9.52 -21.01 -0.16
CA ALA A 274 -8.34 -20.15 -0.05
C ALA A 274 -7.35 -20.66 1.01
N SER A 275 -7.87 -21.19 2.14
CA SER A 275 -7.01 -21.79 3.18
C SER A 275 -6.25 -23.01 2.67
N PHE A 276 -6.92 -23.92 1.94
CA PHE A 276 -6.26 -25.09 1.34
C PHE A 276 -5.24 -24.67 0.27
N ARG A 277 -5.61 -23.75 -0.63
CA ARG A 277 -4.68 -23.23 -1.66
C ARG A 277 -3.46 -22.53 -1.05
N THR A 278 -3.60 -21.96 0.15
CA THR A 278 -2.48 -21.35 0.89
C THR A 278 -1.64 -22.39 1.63
N GLY A 279 -2.10 -23.64 1.68
CA GLY A 279 -1.27 -24.76 2.11
C GLY A 279 -1.48 -25.27 3.54
N ILE A 280 -2.60 -25.00 4.17
CA ILE A 280 -2.98 -25.59 5.46
C ILE A 280 -3.02 -27.13 5.39
N GLY A 281 -2.61 -27.78 6.46
CA GLY A 281 -2.58 -29.26 6.50
C GLY A 281 -3.93 -29.90 6.78
N LYS A 282 -4.73 -29.28 7.65
CA LYS A 282 -6.09 -29.70 8.01
C LYS A 282 -6.97 -28.49 8.24
N LEU A 283 -8.24 -28.58 7.87
CA LEU A 283 -9.23 -27.52 8.08
C LEU A 283 -10.55 -28.11 8.52
N SER A 284 -11.12 -27.58 9.62
CA SER A 284 -12.52 -27.73 9.98
C SER A 284 -13.29 -26.48 9.57
N VAL A 285 -14.57 -26.70 9.28
CA VAL A 285 -15.54 -25.64 8.99
C VAL A 285 -16.73 -25.81 9.95
N TYR A 286 -17.11 -24.72 10.63
CA TYR A 286 -18.27 -24.70 11.51
C TYR A 286 -19.35 -23.77 10.92
N VAL A 287 -20.50 -24.34 10.58
CA VAL A 287 -21.61 -23.64 9.90
C VAL A 287 -22.98 -24.00 10.52
N PRO A 288 -24.05 -23.20 10.28
CA PRO A 288 -25.42 -23.63 10.53
C PRO A 288 -25.73 -24.90 9.73
N SER A 289 -26.69 -25.72 10.19
CA SER A 289 -26.96 -27.03 9.57
C SER A 289 -27.36 -26.94 8.08
N CYS A 290 -27.91 -25.79 7.61
CA CYS A 290 -28.17 -25.57 6.18
C CYS A 290 -26.88 -25.54 5.31
N GLY A 291 -25.72 -25.33 5.92
CA GLY A 291 -24.44 -25.27 5.20
C GLY A 291 -23.80 -26.63 4.95
N TYR A 292 -24.21 -27.69 5.64
CA TYR A 292 -23.54 -28.98 5.61
C TYR A 292 -23.33 -29.54 4.17
N ASN A 293 -24.40 -29.70 3.45
CA ASN A 293 -24.35 -30.27 2.08
C ASN A 293 -23.55 -29.34 1.12
N ILE A 294 -23.68 -28.03 1.30
CA ILE A 294 -22.99 -27.07 0.46
C ILE A 294 -21.46 -27.21 0.66
N ILE A 295 -20.99 -27.26 1.90
CA ILE A 295 -19.56 -27.41 2.19
C ILE A 295 -19.04 -28.76 1.73
N GLN A 296 -19.73 -29.88 2.04
CA GLN A 296 -19.27 -31.22 1.66
C GLN A 296 -19.19 -31.40 0.14
N ASN A 297 -20.10 -30.77 -0.63
CA ASN A 297 -20.06 -30.82 -2.09
C ASN A 297 -18.98 -29.93 -2.69
N SER A 298 -18.71 -28.77 -2.06
CA SER A 298 -17.76 -27.77 -2.60
C SER A 298 -16.31 -28.01 -2.15
N ILE A 299 -16.11 -28.58 -0.94
CA ILE A 299 -14.79 -28.72 -0.30
C ILE A 299 -14.71 -30.07 0.44
N PRO A 300 -14.62 -31.19 -0.29
CA PRO A 300 -14.61 -32.53 0.31
C PRO A 300 -13.40 -32.78 1.23
N GLU A 301 -12.34 -31.98 1.12
CA GLU A 301 -11.15 -32.04 1.98
C GLU A 301 -11.40 -31.52 3.42
N SER A 302 -12.47 -30.76 3.65
CA SER A 302 -12.77 -30.16 4.94
C SER A 302 -13.55 -31.11 5.87
N ILE A 303 -13.30 -30.96 7.18
CA ILE A 303 -14.14 -31.56 8.22
C ILE A 303 -15.26 -30.56 8.55
N VAL A 304 -16.52 -31.00 8.54
CA VAL A 304 -17.67 -30.11 8.76
C VAL A 304 -18.31 -30.38 10.11
N ASP A 305 -18.25 -29.38 10.99
CA ASP A 305 -19.02 -29.33 12.23
C ASP A 305 -20.23 -28.40 12.01
N ILE A 306 -21.41 -28.73 12.57
CA ILE A 306 -22.63 -27.97 12.36
C ILE A 306 -23.23 -27.47 13.68
N ASP A 307 -23.84 -26.27 13.63
CA ASP A 307 -24.73 -25.80 14.67
C ASP A 307 -26.08 -26.54 14.61
N LYS A 308 -26.75 -26.65 15.75
CA LYS A 308 -28.10 -27.22 15.84
C LYS A 308 -29.16 -26.39 15.09
N GLU A 309 -28.95 -25.09 14.96
CA GLU A 309 -29.85 -24.19 14.27
C GLU A 309 -29.62 -24.28 12.75
N LYS A 310 -30.73 -24.14 11.99
CA LYS A 310 -30.70 -24.30 10.54
C LYS A 310 -30.13 -23.07 9.82
N HIS A 311 -30.40 -21.87 10.29
CA HIS A 311 -30.21 -20.64 9.52
C HIS A 311 -29.11 -19.70 10.07
N TRP A 312 -28.71 -19.86 11.32
CA TRP A 312 -27.71 -19.02 12.01
C TRP A 312 -26.90 -19.83 13.02
N ILE A 313 -25.80 -19.29 13.45
CA ILE A 313 -25.00 -19.88 14.53
C ILE A 313 -25.57 -19.44 15.89
N SER A 314 -25.91 -20.41 16.71
CA SER A 314 -26.48 -20.17 18.07
C SER A 314 -25.51 -20.53 19.20
N ASN A 315 -24.52 -21.35 18.90
CA ASN A 315 -23.45 -21.74 19.81
C ASN A 315 -22.20 -22.03 19.01
N ILE A 316 -21.02 -21.82 19.58
CA ILE A 316 -19.75 -22.17 18.96
C ILE A 316 -19.03 -23.15 19.88
N SER A 317 -18.93 -24.40 19.44
CA SER A 317 -18.24 -25.46 20.17
C SER A 317 -17.15 -26.06 19.29
N ILE A 318 -15.90 -25.92 19.71
CA ILE A 318 -14.77 -26.55 19.04
C ILE A 318 -14.52 -27.91 19.66
N SER A 319 -14.81 -28.98 18.92
CA SER A 319 -14.64 -30.37 19.37
C SER A 319 -13.18 -30.79 19.46
N ASN A 320 -12.32 -30.23 18.61
CA ASN A 320 -10.92 -30.61 18.52
C ASN A 320 -9.99 -29.66 19.28
N LYS A 321 -9.24 -30.18 20.25
CA LYS A 321 -8.29 -29.40 21.07
C LYS A 321 -6.98 -29.02 20.35
N ASN A 322 -6.72 -29.55 19.15
CA ASN A 322 -5.46 -29.35 18.42
C ASN A 322 -5.57 -28.23 17.36
N ILE A 323 -6.55 -27.34 17.45
CA ILE A 323 -6.70 -26.20 16.55
C ILE A 323 -5.58 -25.19 16.81
N ASN A 324 -4.88 -24.77 15.76
CA ASN A 324 -3.79 -23.79 15.81
C ASN A 324 -4.28 -22.35 15.58
N ALA A 325 -5.34 -22.16 14.76
CA ALA A 325 -5.90 -20.85 14.48
C ALA A 325 -7.39 -20.93 14.11
N VAL A 326 -8.10 -19.82 14.35
CA VAL A 326 -9.53 -19.66 14.08
C VAL A 326 -9.74 -18.50 13.10
N GLY A 327 -10.55 -18.71 12.08
CA GLY A 327 -11.17 -17.64 11.27
C GLY A 327 -12.64 -17.53 11.62
N ILE A 328 -13.14 -16.33 11.91
CA ILE A 328 -14.53 -16.18 12.35
C ILE A 328 -15.16 -14.89 11.82
N GLY A 329 -16.41 -15.00 11.37
CA GLY A 329 -17.22 -13.84 11.05
C GLY A 329 -17.78 -13.78 9.63
N MET A 330 -17.16 -14.44 8.67
CA MET A 330 -17.55 -14.39 7.26
C MET A 330 -18.96 -14.91 7.08
N GLY A 331 -19.86 -14.05 6.60
CA GLY A 331 -21.26 -14.41 6.33
C GLY A 331 -22.07 -14.97 7.51
N MET A 332 -21.63 -14.74 8.77
CA MET A 332 -22.31 -15.34 9.94
C MET A 332 -23.59 -14.59 10.36
N GLY A 333 -23.81 -13.41 9.81
CA GLY A 333 -24.92 -12.54 10.18
C GLY A 333 -24.78 -11.94 11.59
N ILE A 334 -25.75 -11.09 11.93
CA ILE A 334 -25.77 -10.36 13.23
C ILE A 334 -26.99 -10.73 14.08
N HIS A 335 -27.54 -11.93 13.89
CA HIS A 335 -28.68 -12.40 14.68
C HIS A 335 -28.36 -12.38 16.19
N PRO A 336 -29.30 -12.05 17.11
CA PRO A 336 -29.04 -11.97 18.55
C PRO A 336 -28.36 -13.23 19.13
N LYS A 337 -28.79 -14.44 18.73
CA LYS A 337 -28.14 -15.70 19.14
C LYS A 337 -26.67 -15.78 18.65
N THR A 338 -26.41 -15.33 17.43
CA THR A 338 -25.06 -15.30 16.86
C THR A 338 -24.13 -14.36 17.59
N ARG A 339 -24.64 -13.18 17.98
CA ARG A 339 -23.89 -12.24 18.83
C ARG A 339 -23.52 -12.85 20.17
N TYR A 340 -24.48 -13.51 20.82
CA TYR A 340 -24.25 -14.22 22.08
C TYR A 340 -23.27 -15.38 21.94
N ALA A 341 -23.37 -16.14 20.84
CA ALA A 341 -22.48 -17.23 20.54
C ALA A 341 -21.03 -16.75 20.38
N LEU A 342 -20.80 -15.64 19.65
CA LEU A 342 -19.48 -15.06 19.52
C LEU A 342 -18.94 -14.53 20.85
N GLU A 343 -19.75 -13.81 21.64
CA GLU A 343 -19.34 -13.33 22.96
C GLU A 343 -18.93 -14.51 23.88
N SER A 344 -19.76 -15.54 23.95
CA SER A 344 -19.48 -16.74 24.74
C SER A 344 -18.21 -17.47 24.28
N PHE A 345 -17.99 -17.50 22.96
CA PHE A 345 -16.78 -18.08 22.37
C PHE A 345 -15.52 -17.31 22.77
N LEU A 346 -15.54 -15.99 22.68
CA LEU A 346 -14.40 -15.14 23.06
C LEU A 346 -14.04 -15.26 24.53
N LEU A 347 -15.03 -15.36 25.41
CA LEU A 347 -14.82 -15.57 26.85
C LEU A 347 -14.07 -16.88 27.16
N LYS A 348 -14.34 -17.93 26.38
CA LYS A 348 -13.75 -19.27 26.61
C LYS A 348 -12.42 -19.52 25.90
N ASN A 349 -12.11 -18.74 24.86
CA ASN A 349 -10.99 -19.02 23.94
C ASN A 349 -9.99 -17.85 23.85
N ASN A 350 -9.58 -17.32 25.00
CA ASN A 350 -8.69 -16.17 25.11
C ASN A 350 -7.20 -16.42 24.78
N GLN A 351 -6.84 -17.61 24.31
CA GLN A 351 -5.46 -17.99 23.96
C GLN A 351 -5.26 -18.39 22.50
N LEU A 352 -6.33 -18.69 21.77
CA LEU A 352 -6.23 -19.13 20.38
C LEU A 352 -5.93 -17.97 19.45
N PRO A 353 -4.94 -18.10 18.55
CA PRO A 353 -4.76 -17.15 17.45
C PRO A 353 -6.03 -17.09 16.60
N MET A 354 -6.49 -15.88 16.29
CA MET A 354 -7.74 -15.73 15.53
C MET A 354 -7.72 -14.58 14.53
N VAL A 355 -8.45 -14.78 13.44
CA VAL A 355 -8.80 -13.76 12.44
C VAL A 355 -10.29 -13.49 12.56
N ILE A 356 -10.67 -12.24 12.76
CA ILE A 356 -12.07 -11.82 12.83
C ILE A 356 -12.33 -10.86 11.67
N ASP A 357 -13.31 -11.19 10.82
CA ASP A 357 -13.68 -10.42 9.64
C ASP A 357 -15.20 -10.18 9.57
N ALA A 358 -15.61 -9.33 8.67
CA ALA A 358 -16.99 -9.13 8.23
C ALA A 358 -18.01 -8.99 9.42
N ASP A 359 -19.00 -9.91 9.51
CA ASP A 359 -20.01 -9.84 10.57
C ASP A 359 -19.43 -10.05 11.97
N GLY A 360 -18.31 -10.73 12.11
CA GLY A 360 -17.56 -10.80 13.36
C GLY A 360 -17.14 -9.40 13.83
N ILE A 361 -16.61 -8.57 12.92
CA ILE A 361 -16.28 -7.16 13.20
C ILE A 361 -17.52 -6.33 13.47
N ASN A 362 -18.59 -6.55 12.69
CA ASN A 362 -19.89 -5.89 12.95
C ASN A 362 -20.39 -6.18 14.36
N ILE A 363 -20.33 -7.42 14.84
CA ILE A 363 -20.73 -7.81 16.19
C ILE A 363 -19.85 -7.12 17.25
N LEU A 364 -18.52 -7.08 17.05
CA LEU A 364 -17.63 -6.34 17.95
C LEU A 364 -18.01 -4.85 18.06
N SER A 365 -18.46 -4.24 16.97
CA SER A 365 -18.85 -2.83 16.95
C SER A 365 -20.10 -2.52 17.73
N TYR A 366 -21.02 -3.48 17.91
CA TYR A 366 -22.21 -3.32 18.79
C TYR A 366 -21.83 -3.28 20.27
N LYS A 367 -20.75 -3.93 20.67
CA LYS A 367 -20.31 -4.02 22.07
C LYS A 367 -18.79 -3.92 22.14
N LEU A 368 -18.27 -2.70 22.05
CA LEU A 368 -16.81 -2.45 21.97
C LEU A 368 -16.01 -3.04 23.15
N LYS A 369 -16.64 -3.32 24.30
CA LYS A 369 -16.01 -4.04 25.42
C LYS A 369 -15.53 -5.45 25.04
N LEU A 370 -16.08 -6.06 23.99
CA LEU A 370 -15.62 -7.35 23.49
C LEU A 370 -14.18 -7.29 22.95
N LEU A 371 -13.69 -6.12 22.53
CA LEU A 371 -12.29 -5.93 22.12
C LEU A 371 -11.32 -6.23 23.26
N ASP A 372 -11.72 -6.07 24.51
CA ASP A 372 -10.88 -6.34 25.68
C ASP A 372 -10.77 -7.85 25.99
N LEU A 373 -11.65 -8.68 25.42
CA LEU A 373 -11.63 -10.14 25.52
C LEU A 373 -10.74 -10.81 24.46
N LEU A 374 -10.32 -10.05 23.44
CA LEU A 374 -9.54 -10.61 22.33
C LEU A 374 -8.16 -11.07 22.81
N PRO A 375 -7.68 -12.24 22.37
CA PRO A 375 -6.32 -12.72 22.64
C PRO A 375 -5.27 -11.70 22.22
N LYS A 376 -4.57 -11.12 23.19
CA LYS A 376 -3.56 -10.08 22.97
C LYS A 376 -2.41 -10.66 22.15
N GLU A 377 -1.91 -9.88 21.17
CA GLU A 377 -0.82 -10.22 20.25
C GLU A 377 -1.06 -11.48 19.39
N LYS A 378 -2.31 -12.01 19.42
CA LYS A 378 -2.73 -13.20 18.65
C LYS A 378 -3.95 -12.96 17.78
N THR A 379 -4.66 -11.84 17.98
CA THR A 379 -5.86 -11.50 17.19
C THR A 379 -5.52 -10.60 16.02
N ILE A 380 -6.11 -10.91 14.87
CA ILE A 380 -6.06 -10.11 13.64
C ILE A 380 -7.49 -9.70 13.29
N LEU A 381 -7.73 -8.41 13.14
CA LEU A 381 -8.97 -7.88 12.55
C LEU A 381 -8.70 -7.46 11.11
N THR A 382 -9.64 -7.72 10.20
CA THR A 382 -9.50 -7.41 8.77
C THR A 382 -10.58 -6.44 8.25
N PRO A 383 -10.80 -5.27 8.91
CA PRO A 383 -11.86 -4.36 8.52
C PRO A 383 -11.60 -3.69 7.17
N HIS A 384 -12.67 -3.48 6.39
CA HIS A 384 -12.68 -2.44 5.38
C HIS A 384 -12.96 -1.05 6.04
N PRO A 385 -12.76 0.10 5.35
CA PRO A 385 -12.88 1.42 5.98
C PRO A 385 -14.22 1.69 6.70
N LYS A 386 -15.34 1.17 6.16
CA LYS A 386 -16.66 1.34 6.81
C LYS A 386 -16.79 0.52 8.10
N GLU A 387 -16.25 -0.70 8.15
CA GLU A 387 -16.19 -1.52 9.37
C GLU A 387 -15.27 -0.88 10.42
N PHE A 388 -14.11 -0.40 10.01
CA PHE A 388 -13.18 0.29 10.89
C PHE A 388 -13.80 1.55 11.52
N LYS A 389 -14.57 2.31 10.73
CA LYS A 389 -15.31 3.48 11.21
C LYS A 389 -16.34 3.15 12.32
N ARG A 390 -16.95 1.94 12.27
CA ARG A 390 -17.87 1.47 13.32
C ARG A 390 -17.13 1.07 14.59
N LEU A 391 -15.91 0.54 14.47
CA LEU A 391 -15.07 0.15 15.62
C LEU A 391 -14.47 1.33 16.37
N CYS A 392 -14.24 2.46 15.70
CA CYS A 392 -13.62 3.63 16.35
C CYS A 392 -14.52 4.87 16.28
N ARG A 393 -14.25 5.78 15.39
CA ARG A 393 -15.00 7.00 15.09
C ARG A 393 -14.70 7.46 13.67
N PRO A 394 -15.49 8.37 13.09
CA PRO A 394 -15.14 9.05 11.86
C PRO A 394 -13.80 9.79 11.97
N TRP A 395 -13.10 9.88 10.85
CA TRP A 395 -11.85 10.64 10.70
C TRP A 395 -12.00 11.71 9.61
N LYS A 396 -11.21 12.78 9.70
CA LYS A 396 -11.25 13.92 8.78
C LYS A 396 -10.38 13.69 7.52
N ASN A 397 -9.25 12.98 7.68
CA ASN A 397 -8.27 12.75 6.62
C ASN A 397 -7.49 11.44 6.85
N ASP A 398 -6.66 11.06 5.90
CA ASP A 398 -5.92 9.80 5.95
C ASP A 398 -4.90 9.73 7.08
N TYR A 399 -4.25 10.84 7.46
CA TYR A 399 -3.31 10.86 8.59
C TYR A 399 -4.03 10.59 9.93
N GLU A 400 -5.22 11.19 10.13
CA GLU A 400 -6.05 10.89 11.30
C GLU A 400 -6.51 9.42 11.30
N LYS A 401 -6.88 8.87 10.13
CA LYS A 401 -7.22 7.45 9.97
C LYS A 401 -6.07 6.55 10.42
N LEU A 402 -4.84 6.81 9.97
CA LEU A 402 -3.66 6.04 10.39
C LEU A 402 -3.37 6.20 11.87
N HIS A 403 -3.56 7.40 12.44
CA HIS A 403 -3.42 7.62 13.87
C HIS A 403 -4.43 6.79 14.69
N LEU A 404 -5.70 6.77 14.28
CA LEU A 404 -6.74 5.95 14.93
C LEU A 404 -6.42 4.46 14.81
N LEU A 405 -5.93 4.02 13.66
CA LEU A 405 -5.51 2.64 13.42
C LEU A 405 -4.41 2.22 14.38
N LYS A 406 -3.33 2.99 14.50
CA LYS A 406 -2.26 2.79 15.48
C LYS A 406 -2.80 2.76 16.92
N LYS A 407 -3.62 3.76 17.29
CA LYS A 407 -4.18 3.86 18.63
C LYS A 407 -4.99 2.63 19.02
N MET A 408 -5.81 2.10 18.11
CA MET A 408 -6.63 0.92 18.38
C MET A 408 -5.76 -0.34 18.52
N SER A 409 -4.83 -0.57 17.59
CA SER A 409 -3.95 -1.74 17.62
C SER A 409 -3.06 -1.78 18.87
N THR A 410 -2.50 -0.64 19.27
CA THR A 410 -1.66 -0.54 20.48
C THR A 410 -2.47 -0.67 21.77
N LYS A 411 -3.66 -0.04 21.84
CA LYS A 411 -4.54 -0.09 23.03
C LYS A 411 -4.97 -1.51 23.34
N HIS A 412 -5.49 -2.23 22.34
CA HIS A 412 -6.04 -3.58 22.52
C HIS A 412 -5.01 -4.69 22.31
N LYS A 413 -3.76 -4.34 21.94
CA LYS A 413 -2.68 -5.29 21.63
C LYS A 413 -3.05 -6.29 20.55
N ILE A 414 -3.65 -5.81 19.46
CA ILE A 414 -4.11 -6.61 18.31
C ILE A 414 -3.50 -6.14 17.00
N PHE A 415 -3.49 -7.00 15.99
CA PHE A 415 -3.16 -6.66 14.62
C PHE A 415 -4.42 -6.20 13.89
N ILE A 416 -4.33 -5.19 13.05
CA ILE A 416 -5.44 -4.72 12.24
C ILE A 416 -4.97 -4.58 10.79
N VAL A 417 -5.61 -5.29 9.87
CA VAL A 417 -5.43 -5.17 8.43
C VAL A 417 -6.55 -4.29 7.90
N LEU A 418 -6.30 -3.00 7.73
CA LEU A 418 -7.24 -2.07 7.11
C LEU A 418 -7.19 -2.24 5.59
N LYS A 419 -8.25 -2.82 5.02
CA LYS A 419 -8.35 -3.13 3.58
C LYS A 419 -8.42 -1.86 2.72
N GLY A 420 -7.74 -1.84 1.58
CA GLY A 420 -7.70 -0.74 0.60
C GLY A 420 -6.68 -1.02 -0.50
N ALA A 421 -6.47 -0.11 -1.43
CA ALA A 421 -5.51 -0.26 -2.54
C ALA A 421 -4.09 -0.58 -2.03
N HIS A 422 -3.62 0.16 -1.03
CA HIS A 422 -2.46 -0.19 -0.22
C HIS A 422 -2.95 -0.62 1.16
N SER A 423 -3.43 -1.86 1.29
CA SER A 423 -3.88 -2.38 2.60
C SER A 423 -2.84 -2.11 3.67
N VAL A 424 -3.29 -1.54 4.81
CA VAL A 424 -2.39 -1.11 5.89
C VAL A 424 -2.50 -2.06 7.07
N ILE A 425 -1.38 -2.66 7.45
CA ILE A 425 -1.29 -3.53 8.61
C ILE A 425 -0.74 -2.72 9.78
N SER A 426 -1.54 -2.56 10.83
CA SER A 426 -1.11 -1.98 12.10
C SER A 426 -0.85 -3.07 13.13
N THR A 427 0.28 -2.95 13.81
CA THR A 427 0.76 -3.95 14.77
C THR A 427 0.61 -3.46 16.22
N PRO A 428 0.60 -4.35 17.24
CA PRO A 428 0.49 -3.99 18.65
C PRO A 428 1.53 -2.99 19.16
N ASN A 429 2.68 -2.89 18.51
CA ASN A 429 3.75 -1.94 18.83
C ASN A 429 3.68 -0.63 18.03
N GLY A 430 2.61 -0.41 17.25
CA GLY A 430 2.36 0.83 16.53
C GLY A 430 3.02 0.94 15.15
N ASN A 431 3.72 -0.08 14.67
CA ASN A 431 4.26 -0.07 13.31
C ASN A 431 3.17 -0.25 12.27
N LEU A 432 3.31 0.44 11.14
CA LEU A 432 2.45 0.33 9.96
C LEU A 432 3.21 -0.30 8.80
N TYR A 433 2.58 -1.28 8.15
CA TYR A 433 3.08 -1.93 6.94
C TYR A 433 2.08 -1.70 5.81
N PHE A 434 2.53 -1.14 4.70
CA PHE A 434 1.72 -0.81 3.53
C PHE A 434 1.98 -1.85 2.43
N ASN A 435 0.91 -2.46 1.94
CA ASN A 435 1.01 -3.47 0.88
C ASN A 435 1.29 -2.85 -0.49
N SER A 436 2.06 -3.57 -1.32
CA SER A 436 2.45 -3.14 -2.67
C SER A 436 1.69 -3.84 -3.79
N THR A 437 0.96 -4.90 -3.50
CA THR A 437 0.25 -5.74 -4.48
C THR A 437 -1.26 -5.52 -4.44
N GLY A 438 -1.94 -5.88 -5.50
CA GLY A 438 -3.37 -5.73 -5.67
C GLY A 438 -3.73 -4.67 -6.70
N ASN A 439 -4.90 -4.82 -7.30
CA ASN A 439 -5.41 -3.99 -8.37
C ASN A 439 -6.90 -3.67 -8.16
N PRO A 440 -7.47 -2.70 -8.91
CA PRO A 440 -8.87 -2.30 -8.77
C PRO A 440 -9.89 -3.41 -9.03
N GLY A 441 -9.58 -4.43 -9.84
CA GLY A 441 -10.45 -5.57 -10.11
C GLY A 441 -10.76 -6.41 -8.87
N MET A 442 -9.89 -6.36 -7.85
CA MET A 442 -10.12 -7.04 -6.58
C MET A 442 -11.24 -6.43 -5.72
N ALA A 443 -11.82 -5.31 -6.14
CA ALA A 443 -13.00 -4.70 -5.50
C ALA A 443 -14.28 -5.49 -5.86
N THR A 444 -14.28 -6.79 -5.62
CA THR A 444 -15.36 -7.74 -5.89
C THR A 444 -15.82 -8.45 -4.62
N SER A 445 -17.06 -8.95 -4.62
CA SER A 445 -17.61 -9.70 -3.49
C SER A 445 -16.81 -10.98 -3.22
N GLY A 446 -16.55 -11.29 -1.93
CA GLY A 446 -15.83 -12.51 -1.54
C GLY A 446 -14.30 -12.35 -1.49
N SER A 447 -13.71 -11.28 -2.07
CA SER A 447 -12.26 -11.04 -2.00
C SER A 447 -11.75 -10.94 -0.55
N GLY A 448 -12.53 -10.33 0.36
CA GLY A 448 -12.22 -10.31 1.80
C GLY A 448 -12.24 -11.68 2.45
N ASP A 449 -13.22 -12.53 2.07
CA ASP A 449 -13.32 -13.91 2.57
C ASP A 449 -12.09 -14.74 2.17
N VAL A 450 -11.60 -14.55 0.93
CA VAL A 450 -10.35 -15.16 0.44
C VAL A 450 -9.17 -14.72 1.30
N LEU A 451 -9.01 -13.41 1.56
CA LEU A 451 -7.93 -12.89 2.40
C LEU A 451 -7.95 -13.51 3.80
N THR A 452 -9.14 -13.62 4.40
CA THR A 452 -9.30 -14.24 5.72
C THR A 452 -8.84 -15.70 5.70
N GLY A 453 -9.24 -16.46 4.68
CA GLY A 453 -8.79 -17.85 4.50
C GLY A 453 -7.26 -17.96 4.38
N ILE A 454 -6.63 -17.09 3.61
CA ILE A 454 -5.17 -17.04 3.46
C ILE A 454 -4.49 -16.79 4.82
N ILE A 455 -4.95 -15.78 5.57
CA ILE A 455 -4.33 -15.43 6.86
C ILE A 455 -4.53 -16.55 7.90
N VAL A 456 -5.71 -17.18 7.97
CA VAL A 456 -5.97 -18.34 8.84
C VAL A 456 -5.04 -19.49 8.52
N SER A 457 -4.84 -19.78 7.25
CA SER A 457 -3.92 -20.83 6.79
C SER A 457 -2.48 -20.57 7.25
N LEU A 458 -1.97 -19.34 7.06
CA LEU A 458 -0.62 -18.97 7.49
C LEU A 458 -0.45 -19.03 9.00
N LEU A 459 -1.40 -18.52 9.78
CA LEU A 459 -1.42 -18.67 11.25
C LEU A 459 -1.37 -20.15 11.66
N SER A 460 -2.21 -20.97 11.04
CA SER A 460 -2.28 -22.41 11.35
C SER A 460 -0.96 -23.11 11.05
N GLN A 461 -0.25 -22.72 10.00
CA GLN A 461 1.07 -23.21 9.65
C GLN A 461 2.17 -22.70 10.60
N GLY A 462 1.82 -21.88 11.60
CA GLY A 462 2.71 -21.37 12.65
C GLY A 462 3.55 -20.16 12.21
N PHE A 463 3.15 -19.40 11.20
CA PHE A 463 3.65 -18.04 11.02
C PHE A 463 3.15 -17.17 12.17
N SER A 464 3.97 -16.22 12.62
CA SER A 464 3.53 -15.26 13.62
C SER A 464 2.35 -14.41 13.08
N PRO A 465 1.50 -13.84 13.94
CA PRO A 465 0.41 -12.98 13.48
C PRO A 465 0.88 -11.83 12.58
N LYS A 466 2.02 -11.23 12.88
CA LYS A 466 2.66 -10.21 12.03
C LYS A 466 3.00 -10.76 10.64
N GLU A 467 3.71 -11.89 10.58
CA GLU A 467 4.10 -12.51 9.31
C GLU A 467 2.88 -12.97 8.51
N SER A 468 1.85 -13.49 9.19
CA SER A 468 0.60 -13.91 8.57
C SER A 468 -0.19 -12.76 7.94
N CYS A 469 -0.22 -11.59 8.61
CA CYS A 469 -0.81 -10.38 8.03
C CYS A 469 -0.03 -9.92 6.79
N ILE A 470 1.29 -9.77 6.92
CA ILE A 470 2.16 -9.21 5.87
C ILE A 470 2.16 -10.12 4.64
N MET A 471 2.46 -11.41 4.83
CA MET A 471 2.50 -12.38 3.75
C MET A 471 1.11 -12.64 3.16
N GLY A 472 0.07 -12.67 4.02
CA GLY A 472 -1.31 -12.92 3.58
C GLY A 472 -1.84 -11.80 2.68
N VAL A 473 -1.65 -10.55 3.05
CA VAL A 473 -2.09 -9.40 2.23
C VAL A 473 -1.31 -9.32 0.92
N TYR A 474 0.01 -9.55 0.97
CA TYR A 474 0.84 -9.54 -0.23
C TYR A 474 0.48 -10.68 -1.20
N LEU A 475 0.35 -11.90 -0.68
CA LEU A 475 -0.01 -13.09 -1.48
C LEU A 475 -1.39 -12.92 -2.12
N HIS A 476 -2.36 -12.42 -1.37
CA HIS A 476 -3.71 -12.12 -1.85
C HIS A 476 -3.69 -11.11 -3.00
N GLY A 477 -2.98 -9.98 -2.81
CA GLY A 477 -2.83 -8.95 -3.84
C GLY A 477 -2.11 -9.45 -5.07
N LEU A 478 -0.99 -10.18 -4.90
CA LEU A 478 -0.20 -10.72 -6.02
C LEU A 478 -0.99 -11.77 -6.82
N ALA A 479 -1.81 -12.60 -6.16
CA ALA A 479 -2.70 -13.52 -6.84
C ALA A 479 -3.76 -12.77 -7.68
N GLY A 480 -4.32 -11.67 -7.14
CA GLY A 480 -5.21 -10.79 -7.87
C GLY A 480 -4.53 -10.09 -9.06
N ASP A 481 -3.28 -9.67 -8.92
CA ASP A 481 -2.51 -9.06 -10.01
C ASP A 481 -2.29 -10.05 -11.17
N ILE A 482 -1.86 -11.27 -10.84
CA ILE A 482 -1.67 -12.34 -11.84
C ILE A 482 -3.00 -12.68 -12.53
N ALA A 483 -4.10 -12.73 -11.78
CA ALA A 483 -5.42 -12.99 -12.35
C ALA A 483 -5.86 -11.85 -13.30
N SER A 484 -5.67 -10.58 -12.91
CA SER A 484 -6.08 -9.44 -13.73
C SER A 484 -5.26 -9.30 -15.02
N GLU A 485 -3.98 -9.70 -15.02
CA GLU A 485 -3.14 -9.76 -16.22
C GLU A 485 -3.71 -10.72 -17.28
N LYS A 486 -4.46 -11.76 -16.87
CA LYS A 486 -5.07 -12.76 -17.74
C LYS A 486 -6.52 -12.46 -18.12
N LEU A 487 -7.29 -11.87 -17.20
CA LEU A 487 -8.74 -11.76 -17.28
C LEU A 487 -9.27 -10.34 -17.46
N SER A 488 -8.52 -9.32 -17.16
CA SER A 488 -8.88 -7.90 -16.96
C SER A 488 -9.41 -7.60 -15.54
N ASN A 489 -9.38 -6.30 -15.20
CA ASN A 489 -9.90 -5.83 -13.91
C ASN A 489 -11.42 -5.98 -13.78
N GLU A 490 -12.14 -5.83 -14.88
CA GLU A 490 -13.62 -5.81 -14.90
C GLU A 490 -14.24 -7.19 -14.69
N SER A 491 -13.56 -8.25 -15.13
CA SER A 491 -14.08 -9.62 -15.07
C SER A 491 -13.62 -10.42 -13.86
N LEU A 492 -12.70 -9.87 -13.05
CA LEU A 492 -12.09 -10.58 -11.93
C LEU A 492 -13.09 -10.85 -10.80
N ILE A 493 -13.20 -12.12 -10.38
CA ILE A 493 -13.99 -12.56 -9.23
C ILE A 493 -13.11 -13.23 -8.16
N ALA A 494 -13.68 -13.48 -6.99
CA ALA A 494 -12.95 -14.06 -5.85
C ALA A 494 -12.31 -15.43 -6.14
N ASN A 495 -12.95 -16.27 -6.95
CA ASN A 495 -12.40 -17.57 -7.35
C ASN A 495 -11.12 -17.42 -8.18
N ASP A 496 -11.05 -16.43 -9.05
CA ASP A 496 -9.85 -16.19 -9.85
C ASP A 496 -8.64 -15.86 -8.97
N ILE A 497 -8.85 -15.10 -7.89
CA ILE A 497 -7.81 -14.84 -6.89
C ILE A 497 -7.35 -16.16 -6.25
N ILE A 498 -8.30 -17.04 -5.86
CA ILE A 498 -8.00 -18.33 -5.25
C ILE A 498 -7.17 -19.21 -6.21
N ASP A 499 -7.54 -19.26 -7.47
CA ASP A 499 -6.90 -20.10 -8.47
C ASP A 499 -5.45 -19.68 -8.76
N HIS A 500 -5.14 -18.39 -8.57
CA HIS A 500 -3.80 -17.85 -8.78
C HIS A 500 -2.93 -17.74 -7.50
N ILE A 501 -3.39 -18.23 -6.34
CA ILE A 501 -2.56 -18.30 -5.13
C ILE A 501 -1.29 -19.13 -5.36
N GLY A 502 -1.40 -20.23 -6.10
CA GLY A 502 -0.27 -21.09 -6.46
C GLY A 502 0.77 -20.35 -7.31
N ASP A 503 0.32 -19.62 -8.32
CA ASP A 503 1.18 -18.81 -9.21
C ASP A 503 1.88 -17.69 -8.41
N ALA A 504 1.18 -17.06 -7.48
CA ALA A 504 1.77 -16.06 -6.59
C ALA A 504 2.88 -16.63 -5.71
N TYR A 505 2.73 -17.84 -5.18
CA TYR A 505 3.81 -18.54 -4.48
C TYR A 505 5.02 -18.82 -5.39
N LEU A 506 4.79 -19.23 -6.63
CA LEU A 506 5.89 -19.44 -7.59
C LEU A 506 6.66 -18.14 -7.85
N LYS A 507 5.95 -17.02 -8.01
CA LYS A 507 6.56 -15.70 -8.23
C LYS A 507 7.35 -15.18 -7.02
N ILE A 508 6.93 -15.52 -5.77
CA ILE A 508 7.66 -15.18 -4.55
C ILE A 508 8.96 -16.00 -4.40
N ARG A 509 9.01 -17.21 -4.96
CA ARG A 509 10.20 -18.10 -4.84
C ARG A 509 11.40 -17.63 -5.65
N ILE A 510 11.18 -16.89 -6.72
CA ILE A 510 12.20 -16.36 -7.61
C ILE A 510 12.83 -15.11 -7.01
#